data_a3ef7f13889792128e7321574662806c
#
_entry.id   a3ef7f13889792128e7321574662806c
#
_cell.length_a   1.000
_cell.length_b   1.000
_cell.length_c   1.000
_cell.angle_alpha   90.00
_cell.angle_beta   90.00
_cell.angle_gamma   90.00
#
_symmetry.space_group_name_H-M   'P 1'
#
loop_
_entity.id
_entity.type
_entity.pdbx_description
1 polymer ?
#
loop_
_entity_poly.entity_id
_entity_poly.type
_entity_poly.pdbx_seq_one_letter_code
_entity_poly.pdbx_strand_id
1 'polypeptide(L)'
;NDKMRIVISSFEKWYANQVKYHKVNGPPPGEELCKRSYSILEVAEILKVDSDTVYTLIRQGKLKAETVDFWMRIPKEEFERWYRSQSRHRTTADRERDREIEAQTISIPEMAKLLGIPREKVYWILDCKKYRDCFVIERVADRRRITKTSFEIWLNSQSTYRLQEPVMEAHEEPPLELKCPKSEKYYSFQEIQ
;
A
#
# COMPACT_ATOMS: atom_id res chain seq x y z
N ASN A 1 33.52 -43.11 31.53
CA ASN A 1 32.41 -42.87 30.60
C ASN A 1 32.40 -41.40 30.22
N ASP A 2 33.14 -41.03 29.17
CA ASP A 2 33.18 -39.67 28.62
C ASP A 2 31.89 -39.38 27.81
N LYS A 3 30.79 -39.20 28.53
CA LYS A 3 29.55 -38.75 27.90
C LYS A 3 29.59 -37.22 27.77
N MET A 4 29.61 -36.76 26.52
CA MET A 4 29.49 -35.33 26.22
C MET A 4 28.14 -34.80 26.73
N ARG A 5 28.16 -33.67 27.42
CA ARG A 5 26.97 -33.02 27.96
C ARG A 5 26.94 -31.57 27.49
N ILE A 6 25.77 -31.06 27.16
CA ILE A 6 25.56 -29.68 26.77
C ILE A 6 24.98 -28.90 27.96
N VAL A 7 25.50 -27.71 28.20
CA VAL A 7 24.99 -26.81 29.23
C VAL A 7 23.59 -26.36 28.86
N ILE A 8 22.63 -26.52 29.76
CA ILE A 8 21.21 -26.22 29.50
C ILE A 8 21.02 -24.78 29.01
N SER A 9 21.62 -23.79 29.66
CA SER A 9 21.50 -22.37 29.28
C SER A 9 22.05 -22.10 27.88
N SER A 10 23.13 -22.79 27.48
CA SER A 10 23.67 -22.69 26.12
C SER A 10 22.73 -23.30 25.09
N PHE A 11 22.12 -24.43 25.40
CA PHE A 11 21.12 -25.07 24.56
C PHE A 11 19.87 -24.21 24.39
N GLU A 12 19.34 -23.67 25.51
CA GLU A 12 18.14 -22.80 25.45
C GLU A 12 18.39 -21.53 24.62
N LYS A 13 19.56 -20.91 24.80
CA LYS A 13 19.95 -19.74 23.98
C LYS A 13 20.03 -20.07 22.49
N TRP A 14 20.59 -21.22 22.13
CA TRP A 14 20.65 -21.71 20.76
C TRP A 14 19.24 -22.01 20.25
N TYR A 15 18.41 -22.71 21.05
CA TYR A 15 17.05 -23.11 20.70
C TYR A 15 16.14 -21.89 20.43
N ALA A 16 16.30 -20.81 21.18
CA ALA A 16 15.55 -19.56 20.98
C ALA A 16 15.92 -18.82 19.69
N ASN A 17 17.06 -19.15 19.06
CA ASN A 17 17.57 -18.47 17.87
C ASN A 17 17.63 -19.35 16.61
N GLN A 18 17.03 -20.54 16.62
CA GLN A 18 16.92 -21.43 15.46
C GLN A 18 15.45 -21.82 15.21
N VAL A 19 15.12 -22.34 14.04
CA VAL A 19 13.74 -22.74 13.67
C VAL A 19 13.65 -24.16 13.13
N LYS A 20 14.78 -24.84 12.94
CA LYS A 20 14.87 -26.15 12.28
C LYS A 20 14.50 -27.31 13.20
N TYR A 21 15.00 -27.30 14.43
CA TYR A 21 14.88 -28.42 15.35
C TYR A 21 13.85 -28.13 16.43
N HIS A 22 12.96 -29.10 16.70
CA HIS A 22 11.91 -29.00 17.71
C HIS A 22 12.24 -29.92 18.89
N LYS A 23 12.01 -29.45 20.11
CA LYS A 23 12.00 -30.33 21.29
C LYS A 23 10.84 -31.31 21.15
N VAL A 24 11.05 -32.56 21.62
CA VAL A 24 9.97 -33.57 21.64
C VAL A 24 8.78 -33.08 22.45
N ASN A 25 9.06 -32.43 23.58
CA ASN A 25 8.06 -31.79 24.43
C ASN A 25 8.59 -30.39 24.79
N GLY A 26 7.82 -29.34 24.51
CA GLY A 26 8.20 -27.98 24.86
C GLY A 26 7.66 -26.92 23.89
N PRO A 27 7.92 -25.64 24.17
CA PRO A 27 7.49 -24.56 23.31
C PRO A 27 8.18 -24.63 21.92
N PRO A 28 7.60 -24.02 20.88
CA PRO A 28 8.22 -23.96 19.55
C PRO A 28 9.58 -23.25 19.60
N PRO A 29 10.51 -23.58 18.68
CA PRO A 29 11.82 -22.95 18.61
C PRO A 29 11.75 -21.52 18.09
N GLY A 30 12.83 -20.76 18.25
CA GLY A 30 13.01 -19.48 17.59
C GLY A 30 12.27 -18.31 18.23
N GLU A 31 11.92 -18.39 19.51
CA GLU A 31 11.20 -17.31 20.21
C GLU A 31 11.91 -15.96 20.08
N GLU A 32 13.22 -15.89 20.34
CA GLU A 32 14.00 -14.65 20.23
C GLU A 32 14.16 -14.20 18.77
N LEU A 33 14.29 -15.16 17.85
CA LEU A 33 14.36 -14.89 16.43
C LEU A 33 13.05 -14.26 15.92
N CYS A 34 11.90 -14.80 16.32
CA CYS A 34 10.56 -14.27 15.96
C CYS A 34 10.29 -12.89 16.60
N LYS A 35 10.81 -12.65 17.80
CA LYS A 35 10.70 -11.32 18.43
C LYS A 35 11.40 -10.23 17.61
N ARG A 36 12.54 -10.50 17.02
CA ARG A 36 13.37 -9.52 16.29
C ARG A 36 13.20 -9.51 14.78
N SER A 37 12.54 -10.52 14.20
CA SER A 37 12.41 -10.64 12.75
C SER A 37 11.06 -11.20 12.33
N TYR A 38 10.68 -10.89 11.09
CA TYR A 38 9.53 -11.47 10.41
C TYR A 38 9.96 -12.58 9.44
N SER A 39 9.11 -13.56 9.22
CA SER A 39 9.19 -14.47 8.09
C SER A 39 8.67 -13.76 6.82
N ILE A 40 8.96 -14.34 5.66
CA ILE A 40 8.42 -13.87 4.37
C ILE A 40 6.88 -13.85 4.38
N LEU A 41 6.26 -14.90 4.94
CA LEU A 41 4.80 -15.02 5.00
C LEU A 41 4.17 -13.95 5.92
N GLU A 42 4.80 -13.68 7.07
CA GLU A 42 4.33 -12.62 7.98
C GLU A 42 4.39 -11.24 7.30
N VAL A 43 5.46 -10.93 6.57
CA VAL A 43 5.55 -9.67 5.82
C VAL A 43 4.51 -9.61 4.70
N ALA A 44 4.31 -10.71 3.98
CA ALA A 44 3.28 -10.81 2.95
C ALA A 44 1.88 -10.55 3.54
N GLU A 45 1.59 -11.12 4.71
CA GLU A 45 0.32 -10.91 5.42
C GLU A 45 0.16 -9.47 5.93
N ILE A 46 1.20 -8.86 6.52
CA ILE A 46 1.20 -7.47 6.99
C ILE A 46 0.90 -6.50 5.84
N LEU A 47 1.48 -6.73 4.68
CA LEU A 47 1.33 -5.87 3.50
C LEU A 47 0.13 -6.26 2.62
N LYS A 48 -0.50 -7.42 2.88
CA LYS A 48 -1.56 -8.01 2.02
C LYS A 48 -1.10 -8.11 0.56
N VAL A 49 0.04 -8.75 0.37
CA VAL A 49 0.64 -9.05 -0.93
C VAL A 49 1.05 -10.53 -0.98
N ASP A 50 1.33 -11.04 -2.16
CA ASP A 50 1.85 -12.39 -2.32
C ASP A 50 3.30 -12.49 -1.83
N SER A 51 3.68 -13.67 -1.33
CA SER A 51 5.06 -13.95 -0.91
C SER A 51 6.09 -13.69 -2.01
N ASP A 52 5.74 -13.93 -3.28
CA ASP A 52 6.58 -13.66 -4.43
C ASP A 52 6.92 -12.17 -4.59
N THR A 53 5.99 -11.30 -4.22
CA THR A 53 6.24 -9.85 -4.16
C THR A 53 7.31 -9.53 -3.13
N VAL A 54 7.26 -10.16 -1.95
CA VAL A 54 8.28 -9.97 -0.89
C VAL A 54 9.64 -10.49 -1.35
N TYR A 55 9.69 -11.67 -1.96
CA TYR A 55 10.93 -12.20 -2.57
C TYR A 55 11.50 -11.27 -3.64
N THR A 56 10.62 -10.65 -4.43
CA THR A 56 11.03 -9.70 -5.47
C THR A 56 11.64 -8.44 -4.86
N LEU A 57 11.07 -7.91 -3.77
CA LEU A 57 11.63 -6.77 -3.03
C LEU A 57 13.01 -7.07 -2.46
N ILE A 58 13.21 -8.29 -1.95
CA ILE A 58 14.51 -8.75 -1.44
C ILE A 58 15.52 -8.88 -2.58
N ARG A 59 15.14 -9.52 -3.69
CA ARG A 59 16.01 -9.65 -4.88
C ARG A 59 16.42 -8.31 -5.48
N GLN A 60 15.55 -7.33 -5.43
CA GLN A 60 15.84 -5.95 -5.88
C GLN A 60 16.68 -5.15 -4.88
N GLY A 61 17.08 -5.74 -3.75
CA GLY A 61 17.83 -5.08 -2.70
C GLY A 61 17.05 -3.97 -1.95
N LYS A 62 15.74 -3.88 -2.17
CA LYS A 62 14.88 -2.89 -1.51
C LYS A 62 14.59 -3.27 -0.07
N LEU A 63 14.43 -4.55 0.22
CA LEU A 63 14.18 -5.10 1.54
C LEU A 63 15.30 -6.06 1.90
N LYS A 64 15.98 -5.82 3.03
CA LYS A 64 17.07 -6.68 3.47
C LYS A 64 16.53 -7.86 4.25
N ALA A 65 17.06 -9.04 3.96
CA ALA A 65 16.75 -10.28 4.64
C ALA A 65 18.05 -11.01 5.03
N GLU A 66 17.99 -11.78 6.09
CA GLU A 66 19.04 -12.66 6.59
C GLU A 66 18.59 -14.12 6.42
N THR A 67 19.52 -15.03 6.18
CA THR A 67 19.24 -16.45 6.14
C THR A 67 19.59 -17.08 7.48
N VAL A 68 18.60 -17.69 8.13
CA VAL A 68 18.78 -18.45 9.37
C VAL A 68 18.24 -19.85 9.14
N ASP A 69 19.10 -20.85 9.29
CA ASP A 69 18.76 -22.29 9.12
C ASP A 69 17.99 -22.57 7.80
N PHE A 70 18.45 -22.02 6.69
CA PHE A 70 17.83 -22.11 5.36
C PHE A 70 16.55 -21.28 5.18
N TRP A 71 16.04 -20.60 6.20
CA TRP A 71 14.87 -19.75 6.12
C TRP A 71 15.27 -18.28 6.02
N MET A 72 14.66 -17.58 5.10
CA MET A 72 14.80 -16.13 5.00
C MET A 72 13.99 -15.45 6.12
N ARG A 73 14.67 -14.58 6.88
CA ARG A 73 14.08 -13.76 7.94
C ARG A 73 14.38 -12.30 7.66
N ILE A 74 13.42 -11.45 7.89
CA ILE A 74 13.53 -10.01 7.69
C ILE A 74 13.59 -9.33 9.05
N PRO A 75 14.72 -8.71 9.44
CA PRO A 75 14.82 -7.98 10.71
C PRO A 75 13.72 -6.90 10.76
N LYS A 76 13.03 -6.78 11.89
CA LYS A 76 11.94 -5.80 12.07
C LYS A 76 12.39 -4.37 11.81
N GLU A 77 13.60 -4.03 12.24
CA GLU A 77 14.20 -2.71 12.02
C GLU A 77 14.41 -2.40 10.52
N GLU A 78 14.87 -3.40 9.74
CA GLU A 78 15.04 -3.26 8.30
C GLU A 78 13.69 -3.14 7.58
N PHE A 79 12.68 -3.91 8.01
CA PHE A 79 11.32 -3.79 7.51
C PHE A 79 10.75 -2.40 7.77
N GLU A 80 10.86 -1.87 8.99
CA GLU A 80 10.37 -0.54 9.34
C GLU A 80 11.10 0.56 8.59
N ARG A 81 12.43 0.45 8.44
CA ARG A 81 13.24 1.42 7.68
C ARG A 81 12.78 1.47 6.23
N TRP A 82 12.64 0.31 5.59
CA TRP A 82 12.12 0.21 4.24
C TRP A 82 10.69 0.73 4.14
N TYR A 83 9.82 0.32 5.08
CA TYR A 83 8.42 0.72 5.07
C TYR A 83 8.24 2.24 5.12
N ARG A 84 9.03 2.94 5.93
CA ARG A 84 9.03 4.42 6.00
C ARG A 84 9.57 5.09 4.74
N SER A 85 10.41 4.42 3.97
CA SER A 85 11.03 4.98 2.75
C SER A 85 10.16 4.85 1.50
N GLN A 86 8.99 4.20 1.59
CA GLN A 86 8.13 3.95 0.45
C GLN A 86 6.65 4.21 0.78
N SER A 87 5.83 4.48 -0.25
CA SER A 87 4.40 4.75 -0.11
C SER A 87 3.51 3.73 -0.83
N ARG A 88 4.11 2.85 -1.64
CA ARG A 88 3.38 1.91 -2.50
C ARG A 88 2.73 0.77 -1.74
N HIS A 89 3.46 0.16 -0.81
CA HIS A 89 2.99 -0.97 -0.03
C HIS A 89 2.55 -0.48 1.35
N ARG A 90 1.26 -0.57 1.62
CA ARG A 90 0.65 -0.06 2.86
C ARG A 90 0.11 -1.24 3.67
N THR A 91 0.28 -1.18 5.00
CA THR A 91 -0.36 -2.13 5.92
C THR A 91 -1.87 -1.99 5.90
N THR A 92 -2.59 -2.97 6.42
CA THR A 92 -4.05 -2.91 6.52
C THR A 92 -4.51 -1.72 7.37
N ALA A 93 -3.86 -1.50 8.52
CA ALA A 93 -4.19 -0.38 9.41
C ALA A 93 -3.97 0.99 8.76
N ASP A 94 -2.86 1.13 7.99
CA ASP A 94 -2.61 2.38 7.27
C ASP A 94 -3.59 2.59 6.11
N ARG A 95 -4.01 1.52 5.42
CA ARG A 95 -5.05 1.63 4.37
C ARG A 95 -6.40 2.04 4.94
N GLU A 96 -6.76 1.56 6.11
CA GLU A 96 -7.99 1.98 6.80
C GLU A 96 -7.92 3.46 7.18
N ARG A 97 -6.82 3.90 7.78
CA ARG A 97 -6.57 5.32 8.09
C ARG A 97 -6.57 6.19 6.82
N ASP A 98 -5.92 5.72 5.74
CA ASP A 98 -5.91 6.43 4.47
C ASP A 98 -7.33 6.60 3.92
N ARG A 99 -8.20 5.58 4.02
CA ARG A 99 -9.62 5.66 3.62
C ARG A 99 -10.41 6.67 4.47
N GLU A 100 -10.17 6.72 5.78
CA GLU A 100 -10.82 7.70 6.66
C GLU A 100 -10.43 9.13 6.24
N ILE A 101 -9.14 9.37 5.99
CA ILE A 101 -8.67 10.66 5.50
C ILE A 101 -9.25 10.96 4.11
N GLU A 102 -9.29 9.97 3.21
CA GLU A 102 -9.88 10.12 1.87
C GLU A 102 -11.36 10.49 1.93
N ALA A 103 -12.12 9.92 2.86
CA ALA A 103 -13.53 10.24 3.05
C ALA A 103 -13.77 11.70 3.48
N GLN A 104 -12.83 12.30 4.22
CA GLN A 104 -12.93 13.66 4.76
C GLN A 104 -12.22 14.72 3.89
N THR A 105 -11.54 14.28 2.83
CA THR A 105 -10.72 15.15 1.99
C THR A 105 -11.09 15.04 0.52
N ILE A 106 -10.67 16.02 -0.27
CA ILE A 106 -10.73 16.01 -1.73
C ILE A 106 -9.31 15.99 -2.30
N SER A 107 -9.12 15.28 -3.39
CA SER A 107 -7.85 15.28 -4.12
C SER A 107 -7.72 16.53 -5.01
N ILE A 108 -6.51 16.86 -5.42
CA ILE A 108 -6.27 17.98 -6.36
C ILE A 108 -7.02 17.80 -7.67
N PRO A 109 -7.09 16.61 -8.30
CA PRO A 109 -7.92 16.41 -9.49
C PRO A 109 -9.41 16.61 -9.25
N GLU A 110 -9.93 16.18 -8.09
CA GLU A 110 -11.33 16.40 -7.71
C GLU A 110 -11.63 17.90 -7.53
N MET A 111 -10.75 18.64 -6.81
CA MET A 111 -10.89 20.09 -6.68
C MET A 111 -10.85 20.78 -8.04
N ALA A 112 -9.96 20.38 -8.94
CA ALA A 112 -9.89 20.91 -10.31
C ALA A 112 -11.20 20.69 -11.08
N LYS A 113 -11.79 19.49 -10.97
CA LYS A 113 -13.08 19.14 -11.60
C LYS A 113 -14.23 19.94 -10.99
N LEU A 114 -14.30 20.07 -9.67
CA LEU A 114 -15.34 20.84 -8.97
C LEU A 114 -15.33 22.32 -9.33
N LEU A 115 -14.16 22.89 -9.57
CA LEU A 115 -14.00 24.31 -9.91
C LEU A 115 -13.96 24.55 -11.44
N GLY A 116 -13.88 23.50 -12.25
CA GLY A 116 -13.75 23.64 -13.71
C GLY A 116 -12.45 24.30 -14.15
N ILE A 117 -11.36 24.08 -13.44
CA ILE A 117 -10.06 24.68 -13.71
C ILE A 117 -8.98 23.62 -13.92
N PRO A 118 -7.88 23.93 -14.65
CA PRO A 118 -6.75 23.04 -14.79
C PRO A 118 -6.08 22.72 -13.44
N ARG A 119 -5.48 21.53 -13.31
CA ARG A 119 -4.78 21.09 -12.09
C ARG A 119 -3.64 22.04 -11.67
N GLU A 120 -2.93 22.60 -12.65
CA GLU A 120 -1.85 23.55 -12.46
C GLU A 120 -2.34 24.80 -11.71
N LYS A 121 -3.58 25.24 -12.01
CA LYS A 121 -4.18 26.37 -11.33
C LYS A 121 -4.56 26.04 -9.88
N VAL A 122 -4.96 24.79 -9.58
CA VAL A 122 -5.19 24.32 -8.22
C VAL A 122 -3.88 24.36 -7.41
N TYR A 123 -2.78 23.86 -7.97
CA TYR A 123 -1.47 23.95 -7.33
C TYR A 123 -1.07 25.40 -7.05
N TRP A 124 -1.29 26.29 -8.04
CA TRP A 124 -1.05 27.72 -7.84
C TRP A 124 -1.90 28.32 -6.71
N ILE A 125 -3.19 27.96 -6.61
CA ILE A 125 -4.08 28.42 -5.52
C ILE A 125 -3.53 27.96 -4.17
N LEU A 126 -3.14 26.70 -4.03
CA LEU A 126 -2.63 26.12 -2.79
C LEU A 126 -1.29 26.71 -2.34
N ASP A 127 -0.44 27.10 -3.31
CA ASP A 127 0.90 27.66 -3.03
C ASP A 127 0.90 29.20 -2.98
N CYS A 128 -0.22 29.85 -3.38
CA CYS A 128 -0.36 31.30 -3.36
C CYS A 128 -0.43 31.83 -1.92
N LYS A 129 0.41 32.82 -1.57
CA LYS A 129 0.44 33.44 -0.24
C LYS A 129 -0.92 33.90 0.26
N LYS A 130 -1.81 34.37 -0.64
CA LYS A 130 -3.16 34.84 -0.32
C LYS A 130 -4.08 33.75 0.23
N TYR A 131 -3.93 32.50 -0.24
CA TYR A 131 -4.85 31.39 0.05
C TYR A 131 -4.20 30.26 0.84
N ARG A 132 -2.87 30.30 1.03
CA ARG A 132 -2.10 29.24 1.67
C ARG A 132 -2.64 28.83 3.04
N ASP A 133 -3.05 29.82 3.84
CA ASP A 133 -3.52 29.58 5.20
C ASP A 133 -5.02 29.22 5.27
N CYS A 134 -5.71 29.24 4.12
CA CYS A 134 -7.12 28.88 4.05
C CYS A 134 -7.34 27.37 3.96
N PHE A 135 -6.32 26.58 3.59
CA PHE A 135 -6.45 25.17 3.34
C PHE A 135 -5.74 24.32 4.40
N VAL A 136 -6.44 23.36 4.93
CA VAL A 136 -5.86 22.27 5.72
C VAL A 136 -5.52 21.14 4.76
N ILE A 137 -4.22 20.83 4.65
CA ILE A 137 -3.69 19.86 3.70
C ILE A 137 -3.26 18.60 4.46
N GLU A 138 -3.82 17.48 4.10
CA GLU A 138 -3.46 16.14 4.53
C GLU A 138 -2.66 15.41 3.44
N ARG A 139 -1.90 14.39 3.83
CA ARG A 139 -1.14 13.56 2.89
C ARG A 139 -1.55 12.10 3.00
N VAL A 140 -1.93 11.51 1.88
CA VAL A 140 -2.23 10.09 1.76
C VAL A 140 -1.34 9.53 0.65
N ALA A 141 -0.49 8.56 0.97
CA ALA A 141 0.45 7.94 0.04
C ALA A 141 1.23 8.99 -0.80
N ASP A 142 1.84 9.98 -0.13
CA ASP A 142 2.58 11.13 -0.70
C ASP A 142 1.76 12.11 -1.57
N ARG A 143 0.45 11.90 -1.70
CA ARG A 143 -0.43 12.81 -2.42
C ARG A 143 -1.03 13.83 -1.47
N ARG A 144 -1.00 15.11 -1.89
CA ARG A 144 -1.70 16.17 -1.14
C ARG A 144 -3.20 16.04 -1.35
N ARG A 145 -3.95 16.14 -0.27
CA ARG A 145 -5.42 16.20 -0.24
C ARG A 145 -5.85 17.37 0.62
N ILE A 146 -6.98 17.96 0.33
CA ILE A 146 -7.51 19.15 1.00
C ILE A 146 -8.73 18.71 1.81
N THR A 147 -8.85 19.12 3.08
CA THR A 147 -10.04 18.79 3.86
C THR A 147 -11.26 19.48 3.25
N LYS A 148 -12.37 18.75 3.17
CA LYS A 148 -13.64 19.24 2.60
C LYS A 148 -14.08 20.54 3.32
N THR A 149 -13.96 20.55 4.64
CA THR A 149 -14.32 21.71 5.46
C THR A 149 -13.52 22.96 5.10
N SER A 150 -12.19 22.86 4.95
CA SER A 150 -11.37 24.00 4.59
C SER A 150 -11.65 24.51 3.15
N PHE A 151 -11.92 23.57 2.25
CA PHE A 151 -12.32 23.90 0.88
C PHE A 151 -13.66 24.66 0.85
N GLU A 152 -14.67 24.21 1.60
CA GLU A 152 -15.98 24.87 1.67
C GLU A 152 -15.88 26.26 2.29
N ILE A 153 -15.12 26.42 3.38
CA ILE A 153 -14.87 27.73 4.01
C ILE A 153 -14.20 28.68 3.01
N TRP A 154 -13.15 28.22 2.34
CA TRP A 154 -12.47 29.01 1.32
C TRP A 154 -13.39 29.39 0.17
N LEU A 155 -14.17 28.43 -0.34
CA LEU A 155 -15.09 28.64 -1.46
C LEU A 155 -16.13 29.72 -1.12
N ASN A 156 -16.66 29.72 0.09
CA ASN A 156 -17.63 30.69 0.58
C ASN A 156 -17.02 32.08 0.87
N SER A 157 -15.71 32.14 1.14
CA SER A 157 -15.00 33.39 1.44
C SER A 157 -14.58 34.20 0.22
N GLN A 158 -14.74 33.65 -0.99
CA GLN A 158 -14.30 34.29 -2.22
C GLN A 158 -15.40 34.28 -3.29
N SER A 159 -15.32 35.17 -4.29
CA SER A 159 -16.32 35.31 -5.36
C SER A 159 -15.83 34.92 -6.76
N THR A 160 -14.53 34.59 -6.87
CA THR A 160 -13.86 34.34 -8.15
C THR A 160 -14.13 32.95 -8.69
N TYR A 161 -14.19 31.96 -7.79
CA TYR A 161 -14.38 30.55 -8.14
C TYR A 161 -15.76 30.10 -7.67
N ARG A 162 -16.46 29.33 -8.50
CA ARG A 162 -17.75 28.73 -8.19
C ARG A 162 -17.69 27.24 -8.51
N LEU A 163 -18.51 26.46 -7.82
CA LEU A 163 -18.69 25.05 -8.18
C LEU A 163 -19.30 25.00 -9.58
N GLN A 164 -18.75 24.17 -10.43
CA GLN A 164 -19.45 23.80 -11.66
C GLN A 164 -20.59 22.86 -11.25
N GLU A 165 -21.79 23.16 -11.73
CA GLU A 165 -22.86 22.17 -11.67
C GLU A 165 -22.37 20.92 -12.39
N PRO A 166 -22.62 19.70 -11.83
CA PRO A 166 -22.27 18.49 -12.52
C PRO A 166 -23.02 18.54 -13.88
N VAL A 167 -22.27 18.71 -14.94
CA VAL A 167 -22.80 18.39 -16.27
C VAL A 167 -23.15 16.93 -16.18
N MET A 168 -24.43 16.62 -16.10
CA MET A 168 -24.91 15.26 -16.33
C MET A 168 -24.62 14.98 -17.81
N GLU A 169 -23.38 14.58 -18.08
CA GLU A 169 -23.10 13.85 -19.30
C GLU A 169 -23.86 12.53 -19.18
N ALA A 170 -25.05 12.55 -19.67
CA ALA A 170 -25.72 11.34 -20.11
C ALA A 170 -24.90 10.77 -21.28
N HIS A 171 -23.75 10.20 -20.98
CA HIS A 171 -23.16 9.22 -21.86
C HIS A 171 -23.92 7.92 -21.64
N GLU A 172 -25.17 7.91 -22.16
CA GLU A 172 -25.63 6.67 -22.75
C GLU A 172 -24.76 6.50 -24.01
N GLU A 173 -23.61 5.88 -23.85
CA GLU A 173 -22.98 5.19 -24.97
C GLU A 173 -24.01 4.13 -25.39
N PRO A 174 -24.56 4.22 -26.63
CA PRO A 174 -25.38 3.14 -27.11
C PRO A 174 -24.50 1.85 -27.02
N PRO A 175 -25.09 0.72 -26.63
CA PRO A 175 -24.33 -0.52 -26.56
C PRO A 175 -23.65 -0.68 -27.91
N LEU A 176 -22.32 -0.78 -27.88
CA LEU A 176 -21.53 -1.11 -29.04
C LEU A 176 -22.03 -2.48 -29.53
N GLU A 177 -23.04 -2.47 -30.41
CA GLU A 177 -23.31 -3.63 -31.23
C GLU A 177 -22.09 -3.84 -32.09
N LEU A 178 -21.18 -4.68 -31.59
CA LEU A 178 -20.13 -5.29 -32.40
C LEU A 178 -20.83 -6.13 -33.48
N LYS A 179 -21.32 -5.47 -34.52
CA LYS A 179 -21.64 -6.13 -35.77
C LYS A 179 -20.32 -6.58 -36.37
N CYS A 180 -19.83 -7.72 -35.92
CA CYS A 180 -18.83 -8.45 -36.69
C CYS A 180 -19.43 -8.71 -38.08
N PRO A 181 -18.86 -8.16 -39.15
CA PRO A 181 -19.28 -8.54 -40.47
C PRO A 181 -19.03 -10.04 -40.60
N LYS A 182 -20.08 -10.82 -40.88
CA LYS A 182 -19.94 -12.24 -41.22
C LYS A 182 -19.11 -12.30 -42.50
N SER A 183 -17.78 -12.40 -42.34
CA SER A 183 -16.90 -12.72 -43.43
C SER A 183 -16.67 -14.22 -43.37
N GLU A 184 -16.83 -14.92 -44.51
CA GLU A 184 -16.62 -16.36 -44.70
C GLU A 184 -15.20 -16.85 -44.35
N LYS A 185 -14.38 -16.01 -43.71
CA LYS A 185 -12.96 -16.32 -43.43
C LYS A 185 -12.67 -16.60 -41.95
N TYR A 186 -13.62 -16.57 -41.05
CA TYR A 186 -13.39 -16.79 -39.61
C TYR A 186 -14.37 -17.84 -39.09
N TYR A 187 -13.82 -18.86 -38.41
CA TYR A 187 -14.60 -19.86 -37.69
C TYR A 187 -14.95 -19.30 -36.30
N SER A 188 -16.18 -19.54 -35.83
CA SER A 188 -16.52 -19.27 -34.45
C SER A 188 -15.86 -20.28 -33.52
N PHE A 189 -15.64 -19.90 -32.26
CA PHE A 189 -15.02 -20.79 -31.26
C PHE A 189 -15.77 -22.11 -31.03
N GLN A 190 -17.03 -22.17 -31.44
CA GLN A 190 -17.88 -23.39 -31.38
C GLN A 190 -17.71 -24.35 -32.55
N GLU A 191 -17.04 -23.93 -33.62
CA GLU A 191 -16.84 -24.74 -34.83
C GLU A 191 -15.44 -25.41 -34.87
N ILE A 192 -14.62 -25.19 -33.80
CA ILE A 192 -13.30 -25.83 -33.63
C ILE A 192 -13.40 -26.83 -32.47
N GLN A 193 -14.12 -27.91 -32.67
CA GLN A 193 -14.03 -29.14 -31.85
C GLN A 193 -13.58 -30.31 -32.71
#